data_7258abeb095629fb8f228b7ceedfca7d
#
_entry.id   7258abeb095629fb8f228b7ceedfca7d
#
_cell.length_a   1.000
_cell.length_b   1.000
_cell.length_c   1.000
_cell.angle_alpha   90.00
_cell.angle_beta   90.00
_cell.angle_gamma   90.00
#
_symmetry.space_group_name_H-M   'P 1'
#
loop_
_entity.id
_entity.type
_entity.pdbx_description
1 polymer ?
#
loop_
_entity_poly.entity_id
_entity_poly.type
_entity_poly.pdbx_seq_one_letter_code
_entity_poly.pdbx_strand_id
1 'polypeptide(L)'
;HVPADHIINGNKHDNFWEMGDTGPCGPCSEIHLDSRTPEEKAKTPGRELVNKDDPQVIEIWNIVFMQYERKANGSLVPLPMHVIDTGMGFERLVRAMQDKHSNYDTDIFQPIIKEEEAITGLKYGVSEETDVAMRVCADHLRAVAFSIADGQLPSNAKAGYVIRRILRRAVRYAYTFLGQKEAFIYKLIPVLTREMGEAFPELKAQHDLILHVIKEEEDSFLRTLEKGINLLSSAMEELKKQNKTQLDGVQAFRLFDTYGFPLDLTELICRENGFTVDEAEFNAEMQKQKDRARNAAAVENSDWVILREAEQQFVGYDYTEYECHILR
;
A
#
# COMPACT_ATOMS: atom_id res chain seq x y z
N HIS A 1 3.10 -17.90 30.33
CA HIS A 1 4.42 -17.32 30.61
C HIS A 1 5.27 -17.39 29.32
N VAL A 2 5.85 -16.26 28.91
CA VAL A 2 6.84 -16.22 27.83
C VAL A 2 8.20 -16.54 28.44
N PRO A 3 8.99 -17.48 27.85
CA PRO A 3 10.35 -17.74 28.29
C PRO A 3 11.23 -16.49 28.22
N ALA A 4 12.15 -16.32 29.15
CA ALA A 4 12.99 -15.12 29.24
C ALA A 4 13.88 -14.92 28.00
N ASP A 5 14.31 -16.01 27.37
CA ASP A 5 15.09 -15.99 26.12
C ASP A 5 14.27 -15.58 24.89
N HIS A 6 12.94 -15.54 25.00
CA HIS A 6 12.04 -14.98 23.99
C HIS A 6 11.74 -13.49 24.22
N ILE A 7 12.27 -12.89 25.30
CA ILE A 7 12.14 -11.46 25.55
C ILE A 7 13.43 -10.77 25.11
N ILE A 8 13.30 -9.86 24.12
CA ILE A 8 14.42 -9.18 23.49
C ILE A 8 14.27 -7.69 23.74
N ASN A 9 15.35 -7.04 24.15
CA ASN A 9 15.38 -5.59 24.23
C ASN A 9 15.59 -5.00 22.84
N GLY A 10 14.67 -4.16 22.40
CA GLY A 10 14.80 -3.39 21.18
C GLY A 10 15.59 -2.09 21.37
N ASN A 11 15.63 -1.32 20.31
CA ASN A 11 16.26 0.00 20.26
C ASN A 11 15.21 1.06 19.87
N LYS A 12 15.62 2.34 19.86
CA LYS A 12 14.69 3.42 19.51
C LYS A 12 14.16 3.34 18.09
N HIS A 13 14.94 2.82 17.16
CA HIS A 13 14.54 2.69 15.76
C HIS A 13 13.37 1.70 15.61
N ASP A 14 13.43 0.57 16.32
CA ASP A 14 12.45 -0.50 16.20
C ASP A 14 11.29 -0.34 17.20
N ASN A 15 11.57 0.20 18.41
CA ASN A 15 10.61 0.22 19.53
C ASN A 15 10.26 1.65 20.01
N PHE A 16 10.14 2.60 19.08
CA PHE A 16 9.56 3.91 19.33
C PHE A 16 8.69 4.32 18.14
N TRP A 17 7.37 4.31 18.36
CA TRP A 17 6.41 4.64 17.31
C TRP A 17 6.08 6.14 17.32
N GLU A 18 5.95 6.70 16.12
CA GLU A 18 5.62 8.10 15.89
C GLU A 18 4.52 8.17 14.81
N MET A 19 3.49 8.98 15.06
CA MET A 19 2.38 9.16 14.11
C MET A 19 2.82 9.80 12.80
N GLY A 20 3.91 10.56 12.83
CA GLY A 20 4.49 11.27 11.70
C GLY A 20 5.49 12.31 12.19
N ASP A 21 5.70 13.38 11.42
CA ASP A 21 6.61 14.46 11.78
C ASP A 21 6.18 15.18 13.07
N THR A 22 4.89 15.18 13.36
CA THR A 22 4.28 15.73 14.58
C THR A 22 3.12 14.85 15.04
N GLY A 23 2.82 14.88 16.32
CA GLY A 23 1.69 14.18 16.91
C GLY A 23 2.07 13.23 18.05
N PRO A 24 1.12 12.43 18.55
CA PRO A 24 1.34 11.46 19.60
C PRO A 24 2.42 10.45 19.24
N CYS A 25 3.25 10.09 20.22
CA CYS A 25 4.32 9.10 20.05
C CYS A 25 4.69 8.48 21.41
N GLY A 26 5.41 7.37 21.34
CA GLY A 26 5.91 6.70 22.55
C GLY A 26 6.64 5.39 22.25
N PRO A 27 7.26 4.81 23.29
CA PRO A 27 7.88 3.50 23.16
C PRO A 27 6.84 2.43 22.84
N CYS A 28 7.24 1.40 22.12
CA CYS A 28 6.38 0.29 21.78
C CYS A 28 7.02 -1.06 22.10
N SER A 29 6.18 -2.09 22.19
CA SER A 29 6.56 -3.49 22.27
C SER A 29 5.91 -4.25 21.13
N GLU A 30 6.61 -5.23 20.58
CA GLU A 30 6.17 -6.02 19.45
C GLU A 30 6.07 -7.49 19.82
N ILE A 31 5.13 -8.18 19.21
CA ILE A 31 5.03 -9.63 19.25
C ILE A 31 5.40 -10.16 17.87
N HIS A 32 6.45 -10.98 17.82
CA HIS A 32 6.92 -11.64 16.61
C HIS A 32 6.57 -13.11 16.63
N LEU A 33 6.21 -13.64 15.46
CA LEU A 33 6.01 -15.07 15.22
C LEU A 33 7.16 -15.60 14.39
N ASP A 34 7.76 -16.69 14.84
CA ASP A 34 8.68 -17.50 14.05
C ASP A 34 7.91 -18.72 13.50
N SER A 35 7.58 -18.70 12.21
CA SER A 35 6.85 -19.77 11.51
C SER A 35 7.75 -20.80 10.81
N ARG A 36 9.07 -20.74 11.05
CA ARG A 36 10.04 -21.67 10.46
C ARG A 36 9.92 -23.09 11.04
N THR A 37 10.49 -24.03 10.33
CA THR A 37 10.54 -25.43 10.79
C THR A 37 11.39 -25.60 12.05
N PRO A 38 11.19 -26.66 12.84
CA PRO A 38 12.03 -26.95 14.02
C PRO A 38 13.53 -27.06 13.69
N GLU A 39 13.87 -27.58 12.52
CA GLU A 39 15.25 -27.74 12.05
C GLU A 39 15.90 -26.39 11.76
N GLU A 40 15.16 -25.46 11.15
CA GLU A 40 15.63 -24.09 10.88
C GLU A 40 15.79 -23.31 12.17
N LYS A 41 14.87 -23.46 13.13
CA LYS A 41 14.95 -22.85 14.46
C LYS A 41 16.14 -23.37 15.27
N ALA A 42 16.44 -24.66 15.16
CA ALA A 42 17.62 -25.27 15.81
C ALA A 42 18.94 -24.76 15.22
N LYS A 43 18.98 -24.46 13.92
CA LYS A 43 20.14 -23.91 13.23
C LYS A 43 20.40 -22.43 13.56
N THR A 44 19.34 -21.64 13.56
CA THR A 44 19.42 -20.20 13.83
C THR A 44 18.23 -19.82 14.74
N PRO A 45 18.48 -19.45 16.01
CA PRO A 45 17.42 -19.06 16.93
C PRO A 45 16.61 -17.88 16.37
N GLY A 46 15.27 -17.91 16.52
CA GLY A 46 14.38 -16.87 15.99
C GLY A 46 14.70 -15.47 16.50
N ARG A 47 15.17 -15.36 17.76
CA ARG A 47 15.61 -14.09 18.36
C ARG A 47 16.70 -13.35 17.55
N GLU A 48 17.49 -14.06 16.78
CA GLU A 48 18.55 -13.47 15.95
C GLU A 48 18.02 -12.87 14.64
N LEU A 49 16.78 -13.24 14.26
CA LEU A 49 16.11 -12.84 13.02
C LEU A 49 15.00 -11.81 13.22
N VAL A 50 14.68 -11.47 14.45
CA VAL A 50 13.71 -10.39 14.76
C VAL A 50 14.22 -9.09 14.17
N ASN A 51 13.36 -8.38 13.39
CA ASN A 51 13.65 -7.13 12.69
C ASN A 51 14.90 -7.23 11.75
N LYS A 52 15.06 -8.39 11.08
CA LYS A 52 16.11 -8.66 10.08
C LYS A 52 15.54 -9.01 8.70
N ASP A 53 14.31 -8.60 8.43
CA ASP A 53 13.61 -8.85 7.15
C ASP A 53 13.47 -10.34 6.78
N ASP A 54 13.50 -11.24 7.79
CA ASP A 54 13.24 -12.65 7.55
C ASP A 54 11.74 -12.86 7.27
N PRO A 55 11.36 -13.47 6.13
CA PRO A 55 9.96 -13.61 5.72
C PRO A 55 9.15 -14.55 6.61
N GLN A 56 9.81 -15.35 7.47
CA GLN A 56 9.20 -16.31 8.38
C GLN A 56 9.28 -15.89 9.86
N VAL A 57 10.03 -14.82 10.18
CA VAL A 57 10.08 -14.23 11.54
C VAL A 57 9.47 -12.83 11.48
N ILE A 58 8.17 -12.78 11.62
CA ILE A 58 7.37 -11.60 11.34
C ILE A 58 6.74 -11.00 12.59
N GLU A 59 6.70 -9.67 12.64
CA GLU A 59 5.85 -8.95 13.59
C GLU A 59 4.38 -9.21 13.28
N ILE A 60 3.61 -9.59 14.30
CA ILE A 60 2.16 -9.80 14.19
C ILE A 60 1.37 -8.75 14.96
N TRP A 61 1.96 -8.15 16.00
CA TRP A 61 1.27 -7.20 16.88
C TRP A 61 2.24 -6.14 17.38
N ASN A 62 1.83 -4.87 17.30
CA ASN A 62 2.52 -3.74 17.89
C ASN A 62 1.67 -3.12 19.00
N ILE A 63 2.28 -2.83 20.14
CA ILE A 63 1.64 -2.24 21.33
C ILE A 63 2.39 -0.96 21.67
N VAL A 64 1.77 0.19 21.43
CA VAL A 64 2.38 1.50 21.61
C VAL A 64 1.94 2.13 22.92
N PHE A 65 2.89 2.55 23.72
CA PHE A 65 2.67 3.29 24.97
C PHE A 65 2.79 4.78 24.70
N MET A 66 1.69 5.42 24.29
CA MET A 66 1.63 6.85 24.00
C MET A 66 1.89 7.66 25.25
N GLN A 67 3.05 8.32 25.30
CA GLN A 67 3.51 9.11 26.45
C GLN A 67 3.85 10.53 26.09
N TYR A 68 4.11 10.80 24.81
CA TYR A 68 4.63 12.07 24.34
C TYR A 68 3.87 12.58 23.12
N GLU A 69 3.95 13.88 22.91
CA GLU A 69 3.60 14.56 21.67
C GLU A 69 4.88 15.14 21.05
N ARG A 70 5.15 14.79 19.79
CA ARG A 70 6.21 15.42 19.01
C ARG A 70 5.71 16.74 18.44
N LYS A 71 6.40 17.82 18.77
CA LYS A 71 6.13 19.15 18.23
C LYS A 71 6.89 19.39 16.91
N ALA A 72 6.46 20.40 16.16
CA ALA A 72 7.09 20.77 14.86
C ALA A 72 8.58 21.11 14.96
N ASN A 73 9.06 21.55 16.14
CA ASN A 73 10.47 21.79 16.42
C ASN A 73 11.26 20.52 16.79
N GLY A 74 10.63 19.33 16.74
CA GLY A 74 11.23 18.05 17.08
C GLY A 74 11.25 17.71 18.58
N SER A 75 10.81 18.61 19.46
CA SER A 75 10.78 18.34 20.90
C SER A 75 9.65 17.36 21.26
N LEU A 76 9.90 16.57 22.32
CA LEU A 76 8.90 15.67 22.91
C LEU A 76 8.33 16.32 24.17
N VAL A 77 7.02 16.49 24.21
CA VAL A 77 6.30 17.01 25.37
C VAL A 77 5.47 15.88 25.96
N PRO A 78 5.53 15.61 27.28
CA PRO A 78 4.69 14.59 27.92
C PRO A 78 3.21 14.87 27.67
N LEU A 79 2.45 13.81 27.34
CA LEU A 79 1.00 13.88 27.27
C LEU A 79 0.40 14.00 28.67
N PRO A 80 -0.71 14.70 28.84
CA PRO A 80 -1.39 14.82 30.13
C PRO A 80 -1.95 13.49 30.63
N MET A 81 -2.20 12.55 29.71
CA MET A 81 -2.68 11.20 30.00
C MET A 81 -1.89 10.20 29.16
N HIS A 82 -1.46 9.12 29.79
CA HIS A 82 -0.84 8.00 29.08
C HIS A 82 -1.93 7.07 28.56
N VAL A 83 -1.84 6.71 27.28
CA VAL A 83 -2.77 5.78 26.62
C VAL A 83 -2.00 4.69 25.92
N ILE A 84 -2.66 3.57 25.68
CA ILE A 84 -2.12 2.48 24.86
C ILE A 84 -2.87 2.50 23.54
N ASP A 85 -2.12 2.55 22.46
CA ASP A 85 -2.60 2.30 21.12
C ASP A 85 -2.02 0.96 20.63
N THR A 86 -2.77 0.23 19.83
CA THR A 86 -2.32 -1.09 19.39
C THR A 86 -2.78 -1.39 17.98
N GLY A 87 -1.90 -2.06 17.22
CA GLY A 87 -2.19 -2.53 15.87
C GLY A 87 -1.74 -3.97 15.69
N MET A 88 -2.63 -4.82 15.20
CA MET A 88 -2.36 -6.21 14.85
C MET A 88 -2.62 -6.42 13.37
N GLY A 89 -1.65 -7.02 12.67
CA GLY A 89 -1.82 -7.37 11.26
C GLY A 89 -2.83 -8.49 11.08
N PHE A 90 -3.99 -8.18 10.50
CA PHE A 90 -5.06 -9.16 10.30
C PHE A 90 -4.57 -10.37 9.48
N GLU A 91 -3.98 -10.15 8.34
CA GLU A 91 -3.45 -11.21 7.47
C GLU A 91 -2.32 -11.99 8.12
N ARG A 92 -1.46 -11.31 8.88
CA ARG A 92 -0.36 -11.94 9.63
C ARG A 92 -0.90 -12.85 10.74
N LEU A 93 -1.94 -12.40 11.43
CA LEU A 93 -2.60 -13.22 12.46
C LEU A 93 -3.29 -14.45 11.84
N VAL A 94 -4.05 -14.26 10.75
CA VAL A 94 -4.71 -15.38 10.03
C VAL A 94 -3.69 -16.38 9.52
N ARG A 95 -2.57 -15.90 8.94
CA ARG A 95 -1.45 -16.74 8.54
C ARG A 95 -0.93 -17.60 9.69
N ALA A 96 -0.74 -16.98 10.86
CA ALA A 96 -0.30 -17.68 12.07
C ALA A 96 -1.31 -18.73 12.52
N MET A 97 -2.60 -18.40 12.54
CA MET A 97 -3.68 -19.31 12.96
C MET A 97 -3.89 -20.48 11.99
N GLN A 98 -3.63 -20.29 10.72
CA GLN A 98 -3.75 -21.32 9.68
C GLN A 98 -2.46 -22.07 9.39
N ASP A 99 -1.39 -21.80 10.15
CA ASP A 99 -0.06 -22.41 9.96
C ASP A 99 0.44 -22.30 8.51
N LYS A 100 0.36 -21.09 7.94
CA LYS A 100 0.81 -20.80 6.58
C LYS A 100 2.12 -20.04 6.58
N HIS A 101 2.89 -20.21 5.49
CA HIS A 101 4.18 -19.53 5.30
C HIS A 101 4.07 -18.21 4.52
N SER A 102 2.90 -17.93 3.94
CA SER A 102 2.59 -16.67 3.27
C SER A 102 1.17 -16.23 3.62
N ASN A 103 0.96 -14.91 3.73
CA ASN A 103 -0.39 -14.33 3.87
C ASN A 103 -1.29 -14.74 2.70
N TYR A 104 -0.71 -14.88 1.51
CA TYR A 104 -1.43 -15.22 0.28
C TYR A 104 -1.85 -16.69 0.19
N ASP A 105 -1.34 -17.55 1.07
CA ASP A 105 -1.73 -18.97 1.15
C ASP A 105 -2.93 -19.21 2.08
N THR A 106 -3.45 -18.14 2.68
CA THR A 106 -4.62 -18.19 3.56
C THR A 106 -5.94 -18.20 2.78
N ASP A 107 -7.00 -18.56 3.45
CA ASP A 107 -8.35 -18.55 2.90
C ASP A 107 -8.87 -17.15 2.51
N ILE A 108 -8.20 -16.08 2.95
CA ILE A 108 -8.50 -14.71 2.55
C ILE A 108 -8.15 -14.47 1.08
N PHE A 109 -6.97 -14.92 0.64
CA PHE A 109 -6.44 -14.64 -0.69
C PHE A 109 -6.62 -15.78 -1.69
N GLN A 110 -6.60 -17.03 -1.22
CA GLN A 110 -6.64 -18.19 -2.11
C GLN A 110 -7.88 -18.24 -3.03
N PRO A 111 -9.10 -17.85 -2.61
CA PRO A 111 -10.24 -17.79 -3.52
C PRO A 111 -10.03 -16.80 -4.67
N ILE A 112 -9.41 -15.64 -4.40
CA ILE A 112 -9.12 -14.62 -5.41
C ILE A 112 -8.05 -15.13 -6.37
N ILE A 113 -6.95 -15.68 -5.85
CA ILE A 113 -5.87 -16.25 -6.66
C ILE A 113 -6.37 -17.40 -7.56
N LYS A 114 -7.27 -18.25 -7.07
CA LYS A 114 -7.90 -19.31 -7.88
C LYS A 114 -8.78 -18.75 -9.00
N GLU A 115 -9.45 -17.63 -8.78
CA GLU A 115 -10.19 -16.96 -9.84
C GLU A 115 -9.25 -16.35 -10.88
N GLU A 116 -8.12 -15.78 -10.43
CA GLU A 116 -7.06 -15.32 -11.34
C GLU A 116 -6.52 -16.48 -12.19
N GLU A 117 -6.24 -17.64 -11.59
CA GLU A 117 -5.84 -18.84 -12.34
C GLU A 117 -6.89 -19.25 -13.38
N ALA A 118 -8.18 -19.21 -13.03
CA ALA A 118 -9.27 -19.58 -13.91
C ALA A 118 -9.38 -18.63 -15.13
N ILE A 119 -9.19 -17.34 -14.91
CA ILE A 119 -9.29 -16.32 -15.98
C ILE A 119 -8.03 -16.32 -16.84
N THR A 120 -6.85 -16.41 -16.25
CA THR A 120 -5.57 -16.26 -16.97
C THR A 120 -5.08 -17.57 -17.59
N GLY A 121 -5.52 -18.72 -17.07
CA GLY A 121 -4.99 -20.05 -17.43
C GLY A 121 -3.60 -20.35 -16.84
N LEU A 122 -3.01 -19.41 -16.07
CA LEU A 122 -1.74 -19.58 -15.36
C LEU A 122 -1.94 -20.29 -14.03
N LYS A 123 -0.88 -20.83 -13.46
CA LYS A 123 -0.93 -21.54 -12.17
C LYS A 123 -0.04 -20.85 -11.14
N TYR A 124 -0.62 -20.59 -9.97
CA TYR A 124 0.08 -20.10 -8.79
C TYR A 124 1.02 -21.19 -8.22
N GLY A 125 2.20 -20.79 -7.79
CA GLY A 125 3.22 -21.70 -7.25
C GLY A 125 4.15 -22.32 -8.31
N VAL A 126 4.09 -21.85 -9.57
CA VAL A 126 4.91 -22.39 -10.68
C VAL A 126 6.02 -21.43 -11.10
N SER A 127 5.77 -20.13 -11.09
CA SER A 127 6.74 -19.10 -11.48
C SER A 127 6.67 -17.93 -10.51
N GLU A 128 7.81 -17.52 -10.00
CA GLU A 128 7.90 -16.39 -9.05
C GLU A 128 7.30 -15.09 -9.64
N GLU A 129 7.54 -14.80 -10.91
CA GLU A 129 7.03 -13.59 -11.56
C GLU A 129 5.49 -13.59 -11.63
N THR A 130 4.88 -14.71 -12.02
CA THR A 130 3.43 -14.83 -12.06
C THR A 130 2.81 -14.88 -10.68
N ASP A 131 3.48 -15.51 -9.71
CA ASP A 131 3.03 -15.59 -8.32
C ASP A 131 3.01 -14.21 -7.67
N VAL A 132 4.07 -13.43 -7.88
CA VAL A 132 4.13 -12.02 -7.41
C VAL A 132 3.03 -11.19 -8.08
N ALA A 133 2.79 -11.38 -9.37
CA ALA A 133 1.74 -10.64 -10.08
C ALA A 133 0.34 -10.96 -9.53
N MET A 134 0.02 -12.24 -9.32
CA MET A 134 -1.25 -12.67 -8.71
C MET A 134 -1.40 -12.12 -7.28
N ARG A 135 -0.36 -12.19 -6.46
CA ARG A 135 -0.37 -11.59 -5.11
C ARG A 135 -0.65 -10.09 -5.15
N VAL A 136 0.01 -9.36 -6.05
CA VAL A 136 -0.21 -7.92 -6.23
C VAL A 136 -1.64 -7.63 -6.65
N CYS A 137 -2.19 -8.38 -7.61
CA CYS A 137 -3.57 -8.19 -8.08
C CYS A 137 -4.57 -8.46 -6.95
N ALA A 138 -4.44 -9.57 -6.23
CA ALA A 138 -5.33 -9.94 -5.13
C ALA A 138 -5.28 -8.94 -3.95
N ASP A 139 -4.08 -8.51 -3.56
CA ASP A 139 -3.86 -7.55 -2.48
C ASP A 139 -4.44 -6.16 -2.83
N HIS A 140 -4.08 -5.66 -4.01
CA HIS A 140 -4.48 -4.32 -4.45
C HIS A 140 -5.97 -4.23 -4.77
N LEU A 141 -6.58 -5.31 -5.28
CA LEU A 141 -8.02 -5.41 -5.43
C LEU A 141 -8.75 -5.11 -4.13
N ARG A 142 -8.33 -5.76 -3.02
CA ARG A 142 -8.94 -5.54 -1.70
C ARG A 142 -8.79 -4.08 -1.27
N ALA A 143 -7.57 -3.55 -1.29
CA ALA A 143 -7.30 -2.17 -0.89
C ALA A 143 -8.16 -1.17 -1.66
N VAL A 144 -8.28 -1.33 -2.97
CA VAL A 144 -9.07 -0.44 -3.84
C VAL A 144 -10.57 -0.62 -3.62
N ALA A 145 -11.05 -1.86 -3.54
CA ALA A 145 -12.47 -2.15 -3.37
C ALA A 145 -13.02 -1.61 -2.05
N PHE A 146 -12.31 -1.82 -0.94
CA PHE A 146 -12.69 -1.28 0.37
C PHE A 146 -12.63 0.25 0.39
N SER A 147 -11.61 0.86 -0.21
CA SER A 147 -11.54 2.33 -0.31
C SER A 147 -12.74 2.91 -1.07
N ILE A 148 -13.16 2.26 -2.16
CA ILE A 148 -14.34 2.69 -2.93
C ILE A 148 -15.61 2.48 -2.11
N ALA A 149 -15.73 1.35 -1.41
CA ALA A 149 -16.88 1.07 -0.54
C ALA A 149 -17.04 2.15 0.56
N ASP A 150 -15.93 2.66 1.09
CA ASP A 150 -15.88 3.75 2.06
C ASP A 150 -16.03 5.15 1.42
N GLY A 151 -16.32 5.22 0.12
CA GLY A 151 -16.57 6.49 -0.59
C GLY A 151 -15.32 7.19 -1.11
N GLN A 152 -14.13 6.58 -1.03
CA GLN A 152 -12.89 7.14 -1.54
C GLN A 152 -12.65 6.70 -2.99
N LEU A 153 -13.00 7.54 -3.95
CA LEU A 153 -12.85 7.21 -5.38
C LEU A 153 -11.43 7.52 -5.89
N PRO A 154 -10.92 6.72 -6.85
CA PRO A 154 -9.69 7.06 -7.58
C PRO A 154 -9.78 8.47 -8.20
N SER A 155 -8.73 9.26 -8.05
CA SER A 155 -8.70 10.63 -8.57
C SER A 155 -7.27 11.10 -8.88
N ASN A 156 -7.12 12.36 -9.31
CA ASN A 156 -5.81 12.96 -9.60
C ASN A 156 -5.15 13.63 -8.38
N ALA A 157 -5.80 13.63 -7.22
CA ALA A 157 -5.32 14.36 -6.05
C ALA A 157 -5.61 13.62 -4.75
N LYS A 158 -4.88 13.98 -3.69
CA LYS A 158 -5.08 13.50 -2.29
C LYS A 158 -5.15 11.97 -2.19
N ALA A 159 -6.02 11.44 -1.34
CA ALA A 159 -6.21 10.00 -1.13
C ALA A 159 -6.59 9.26 -2.42
N GLY A 160 -7.45 9.85 -3.26
CA GLY A 160 -7.86 9.24 -4.52
C GLY A 160 -6.70 9.02 -5.50
N TYR A 161 -5.66 9.86 -5.46
CA TYR A 161 -4.45 9.64 -6.25
C TYR A 161 -3.67 8.39 -5.80
N VAL A 162 -3.60 8.15 -4.50
CA VAL A 162 -2.95 6.96 -3.94
C VAL A 162 -3.72 5.70 -4.37
N ILE A 163 -5.05 5.72 -4.24
CA ILE A 163 -5.92 4.61 -4.66
C ILE A 163 -5.74 4.31 -6.15
N ARG A 164 -5.74 5.35 -6.97
CA ARG A 164 -5.48 5.21 -8.43
C ARG A 164 -4.13 4.59 -8.72
N ARG A 165 -3.08 4.97 -8.01
CA ARG A 165 -1.75 4.38 -8.17
C ARG A 165 -1.72 2.90 -7.81
N ILE A 166 -2.38 2.52 -6.72
CA ILE A 166 -2.49 1.12 -6.28
C ILE A 166 -3.18 0.30 -7.38
N LEU A 167 -4.33 0.76 -7.88
CA LEU A 167 -5.04 0.07 -8.97
C LEU A 167 -4.19 -0.05 -10.23
N ARG A 168 -3.56 1.04 -10.67
CA ARG A 168 -2.70 1.04 -11.88
C ARG A 168 -1.50 0.11 -11.73
N ARG A 169 -0.97 -0.05 -10.52
CA ARG A 169 0.07 -1.03 -10.25
C ARG A 169 -0.44 -2.45 -10.49
N ALA A 170 -1.62 -2.81 -9.99
CA ALA A 170 -2.22 -4.11 -10.24
C ALA A 170 -2.47 -4.35 -11.73
N VAL A 171 -3.07 -3.39 -12.43
CA VAL A 171 -3.31 -3.47 -13.88
C VAL A 171 -2.01 -3.68 -14.66
N ARG A 172 -0.93 -2.98 -14.27
CA ARG A 172 0.38 -3.17 -14.90
C ARG A 172 0.92 -4.59 -14.68
N TYR A 173 0.83 -5.12 -13.47
CA TYR A 173 1.28 -6.49 -13.19
C TYR A 173 0.45 -7.50 -13.98
N ALA A 174 -0.86 -7.33 -14.06
CA ALA A 174 -1.72 -8.17 -14.88
C ALA A 174 -1.35 -8.08 -16.37
N TYR A 175 -1.11 -6.88 -16.89
CA TYR A 175 -0.71 -6.67 -18.29
C TYR A 175 0.64 -7.30 -18.62
N THR A 176 1.64 -7.13 -17.76
CA THR A 176 3.03 -7.52 -18.03
C THR A 176 3.25 -9.01 -17.79
N PHE A 177 2.75 -9.54 -16.67
CA PHE A 177 3.12 -10.89 -16.22
C PHE A 177 1.99 -11.92 -16.35
N LEU A 178 0.72 -11.47 -16.35
CA LEU A 178 -0.42 -12.36 -16.54
C LEU A 178 -1.02 -12.30 -17.95
N GLY A 179 -0.43 -11.50 -18.84
CA GLY A 179 -0.85 -11.39 -20.25
C GLY A 179 -2.22 -10.73 -20.46
N GLN A 180 -2.78 -10.07 -19.46
CA GLN A 180 -4.11 -9.47 -19.51
C GLN A 180 -4.06 -8.11 -20.24
N LYS A 181 -4.50 -8.07 -21.50
CA LYS A 181 -4.48 -6.86 -22.35
C LYS A 181 -5.77 -6.05 -22.28
N GLU A 182 -6.81 -6.61 -21.68
CA GLU A 182 -8.11 -5.99 -21.42
C GLU A 182 -8.33 -5.86 -19.92
N ALA A 183 -9.34 -5.08 -19.52
CA ALA A 183 -9.72 -4.94 -18.13
C ALA A 183 -9.95 -6.31 -17.46
N PHE A 184 -9.29 -6.53 -16.34
CA PHE A 184 -9.18 -7.83 -15.69
C PHE A 184 -9.52 -7.77 -14.19
N ILE A 185 -8.99 -6.76 -13.47
CA ILE A 185 -9.11 -6.68 -11.99
C ILE A 185 -10.58 -6.61 -11.56
N TYR A 186 -11.43 -5.89 -12.31
CA TYR A 186 -12.87 -5.80 -12.00
C TYR A 186 -13.57 -7.18 -12.01
N LYS A 187 -13.07 -8.15 -12.79
CA LYS A 187 -13.64 -9.50 -12.87
C LYS A 187 -13.48 -10.29 -11.56
N LEU A 188 -12.57 -9.85 -10.69
CA LEU A 188 -12.31 -10.46 -9.39
C LEU A 188 -13.24 -9.92 -8.28
N ILE A 189 -14.01 -8.83 -8.54
CA ILE A 189 -14.93 -8.24 -7.55
C ILE A 189 -16.00 -9.23 -7.07
N PRO A 190 -16.63 -10.05 -7.94
CA PRO A 190 -17.63 -11.01 -7.48
C PRO A 190 -17.08 -12.02 -6.45
N VAL A 191 -15.85 -12.51 -6.64
CA VAL A 191 -15.24 -13.43 -5.68
C VAL A 191 -14.91 -12.71 -4.38
N LEU A 192 -14.36 -11.50 -4.41
CA LEU A 192 -14.10 -10.70 -3.22
C LEU A 192 -15.40 -10.44 -2.42
N THR A 193 -16.48 -10.05 -3.12
CA THR A 193 -17.77 -9.78 -2.49
C THR A 193 -18.39 -11.06 -1.88
N ARG A 194 -18.20 -12.21 -2.51
CA ARG A 194 -18.67 -13.50 -1.98
C ARG A 194 -17.92 -13.87 -0.70
N GLU A 195 -16.60 -13.75 -0.69
CA GLU A 195 -15.75 -14.19 0.43
C GLU A 195 -15.82 -13.24 1.64
N MET A 196 -15.86 -11.93 1.41
CA MET A 196 -15.76 -10.94 2.47
C MET A 196 -17.07 -10.17 2.74
N GLY A 197 -18.04 -10.21 1.85
CA GLY A 197 -19.24 -9.38 1.94
C GLY A 197 -20.25 -9.81 3.03
N GLU A 198 -20.05 -10.92 3.73
CA GLU A 198 -20.84 -11.25 4.93
C GLU A 198 -20.33 -10.47 6.14
N ALA A 199 -19.02 -10.43 6.31
CA ALA A 199 -18.37 -9.65 7.38
C ALA A 199 -18.35 -8.14 7.09
N PHE A 200 -18.34 -7.75 5.81
CA PHE A 200 -18.27 -6.37 5.33
C PHE A 200 -19.42 -6.09 4.35
N PRO A 201 -20.63 -5.83 4.86
CA PRO A 201 -21.85 -5.70 4.04
C PRO A 201 -21.77 -4.52 3.05
N GLU A 202 -20.93 -3.50 3.30
CA GLU A 202 -20.66 -2.40 2.39
C GLU A 202 -20.11 -2.87 1.04
N LEU A 203 -19.36 -3.96 0.99
CA LEU A 203 -18.90 -4.55 -0.28
C LEU A 203 -20.05 -5.06 -1.14
N LYS A 204 -21.10 -5.63 -0.50
CA LYS A 204 -22.31 -6.04 -1.21
C LYS A 204 -23.15 -4.84 -1.63
N ALA A 205 -23.32 -3.87 -0.72
CA ALA A 205 -24.12 -2.68 -0.97
C ALA A 205 -23.54 -1.81 -2.10
N GLN A 206 -22.23 -1.75 -2.22
CA GLN A 206 -21.51 -0.95 -3.23
C GLN A 206 -20.95 -1.78 -4.39
N HIS A 207 -21.36 -3.06 -4.52
CA HIS A 207 -20.80 -4.00 -5.51
C HIS A 207 -20.72 -3.41 -6.92
N ASP A 208 -21.84 -2.89 -7.41
CA ASP A 208 -21.93 -2.36 -8.77
C ASP A 208 -21.09 -1.09 -8.96
N LEU A 209 -21.03 -0.24 -7.94
CA LEU A 209 -20.17 0.94 -7.96
C LEU A 209 -18.70 0.55 -8.04
N ILE A 210 -18.25 -0.37 -7.17
CA ILE A 210 -16.87 -0.85 -7.14
C ILE A 210 -16.48 -1.43 -8.49
N LEU A 211 -17.32 -2.30 -9.04
CA LEU A 211 -17.11 -2.96 -10.32
C LEU A 211 -16.97 -1.92 -11.46
N HIS A 212 -17.89 -0.94 -11.54
CA HIS A 212 -17.87 0.08 -12.56
C HIS A 212 -16.64 1.00 -12.44
N VAL A 213 -16.34 1.47 -11.24
CA VAL A 213 -15.20 2.39 -11.02
C VAL A 213 -13.88 1.70 -11.37
N ILE A 214 -13.67 0.47 -10.92
CA ILE A 214 -12.45 -0.26 -11.23
C ILE A 214 -12.34 -0.50 -12.74
N LYS A 215 -13.42 -0.97 -13.39
CA LYS A 215 -13.43 -1.22 -14.82
C LYS A 215 -13.10 0.03 -15.65
N GLU A 216 -13.72 1.16 -15.33
CA GLU A 216 -13.47 2.43 -16.05
C GLU A 216 -12.02 2.93 -15.86
N GLU A 217 -11.45 2.80 -14.65
CA GLU A 217 -10.05 3.14 -14.40
C GLU A 217 -9.08 2.19 -15.12
N GLU A 218 -9.38 0.89 -15.20
CA GLU A 218 -8.62 -0.09 -15.96
C GLU A 218 -8.64 0.24 -17.45
N ASP A 219 -9.85 0.40 -18.03
CA ASP A 219 -10.04 0.73 -19.44
C ASP A 219 -9.34 2.05 -19.82
N SER A 220 -9.44 3.05 -18.94
CA SER A 220 -8.76 4.33 -19.13
C SER A 220 -7.24 4.20 -19.09
N PHE A 221 -6.71 3.44 -18.14
CA PHE A 221 -5.28 3.24 -17.99
C PHE A 221 -4.70 2.38 -19.11
N LEU A 222 -5.38 1.32 -19.52
CA LEU A 222 -4.94 0.46 -20.64
C LEU A 222 -4.83 1.24 -21.95
N ARG A 223 -5.74 2.18 -22.22
CA ARG A 223 -5.62 3.09 -23.36
C ARG A 223 -4.37 3.99 -23.30
N THR A 224 -4.03 4.49 -22.10
CA THR A 224 -2.81 5.30 -21.92
C THR A 224 -1.56 4.43 -21.87
N LEU A 225 -1.66 3.22 -21.35
CA LEU A 225 -0.58 2.24 -21.32
C LEU A 225 -0.13 1.89 -22.73
N GLU A 226 -1.06 1.57 -23.62
CA GLU A 226 -0.78 1.30 -25.04
C GLU A 226 -0.14 2.49 -25.75
N LYS A 227 -0.69 3.70 -25.54
CA LYS A 227 -0.09 4.94 -26.07
C LYS A 227 1.32 5.18 -25.53
N GLY A 228 1.52 4.95 -24.23
CA GLY A 228 2.82 5.09 -23.59
C GLY A 228 3.85 4.14 -24.19
N ILE A 229 3.48 2.88 -24.41
CA ILE A 229 4.33 1.88 -25.09
C ILE A 229 4.69 2.36 -26.50
N ASN A 230 3.73 2.83 -27.29
CA ASN A 230 3.97 3.30 -28.64
C ASN A 230 4.88 4.54 -28.68
N LEU A 231 4.67 5.51 -27.79
CA LEU A 231 5.54 6.69 -27.68
C LEU A 231 6.96 6.33 -27.28
N LEU A 232 7.11 5.41 -26.31
CA LEU A 232 8.40 4.93 -25.86
C LEU A 232 9.14 4.19 -26.97
N SER A 233 8.44 3.35 -27.73
CA SER A 233 9.00 2.66 -28.90
C SER A 233 9.52 3.65 -29.93
N SER A 234 8.73 4.68 -30.25
CA SER A 234 9.13 5.74 -31.18
C SER A 234 10.35 6.53 -30.65
N ALA A 235 10.39 6.85 -29.37
CA ALA A 235 11.54 7.54 -28.75
C ALA A 235 12.81 6.66 -28.82
N MET A 236 12.70 5.37 -28.56
CA MET A 236 13.84 4.44 -28.67
C MET A 236 14.36 4.31 -30.10
N GLU A 237 13.48 4.31 -31.10
CA GLU A 237 13.88 4.32 -32.52
C GLU A 237 14.65 5.59 -32.88
N GLU A 238 14.25 6.73 -32.33
CA GLU A 238 14.93 7.99 -32.55
C GLU A 238 16.29 8.03 -31.87
N LEU A 239 16.39 7.53 -30.64
CA LEU A 239 17.67 7.35 -29.94
C LEU A 239 18.63 6.43 -30.71
N LYS A 240 18.13 5.33 -31.29
CA LYS A 240 18.93 4.44 -32.15
C LYS A 240 19.54 5.20 -33.34
N LYS A 241 18.75 6.03 -34.02
CA LYS A 241 19.22 6.85 -35.15
C LYS A 241 20.32 7.85 -34.74
N GLN A 242 20.28 8.30 -33.46
CA GLN A 242 21.26 9.21 -32.89
C GLN A 242 22.45 8.51 -32.22
N ASN A 243 22.52 7.18 -32.26
CA ASN A 243 23.48 6.35 -31.53
C ASN A 243 23.52 6.63 -30.02
N LYS A 244 22.35 6.97 -29.44
CA LYS A 244 22.18 7.16 -27.99
C LYS A 244 21.52 5.92 -27.39
N THR A 245 21.86 5.62 -26.13
CA THR A 245 21.35 4.46 -25.38
C THR A 245 20.61 4.85 -24.10
N GLN A 246 20.43 6.14 -23.85
CA GLN A 246 19.75 6.64 -22.66
C GLN A 246 18.57 7.50 -23.06
N LEU A 247 17.39 7.16 -22.50
CA LEU A 247 16.19 7.98 -22.58
C LEU A 247 16.30 9.15 -21.60
N ASP A 248 16.02 10.34 -22.08
CA ASP A 248 15.92 11.58 -21.35
C ASP A 248 14.88 11.50 -20.23
N GLY A 249 15.25 11.94 -19.04
CA GLY A 249 14.39 11.91 -17.86
C GLY A 249 13.16 12.81 -18.00
N VAL A 250 13.25 13.91 -18.76
CA VAL A 250 12.09 14.77 -19.08
C VAL A 250 11.05 14.02 -19.90
N GLN A 251 11.49 13.21 -20.89
CA GLN A 251 10.60 12.39 -21.68
C GLN A 251 9.96 11.28 -20.83
N ALA A 252 10.75 10.63 -19.97
CA ALA A 252 10.23 9.64 -19.04
C ALA A 252 9.23 10.27 -18.06
N PHE A 253 9.50 11.46 -17.55
CA PHE A 253 8.58 12.22 -16.69
C PHE A 253 7.29 12.60 -17.45
N ARG A 254 7.37 13.00 -18.70
CA ARG A 254 6.18 13.29 -19.52
C ARG A 254 5.30 12.05 -19.72
N LEU A 255 5.90 10.89 -19.95
CA LEU A 255 5.18 9.61 -20.01
C LEU A 255 4.44 9.35 -18.69
N PHE A 256 5.09 9.59 -17.56
CA PHE A 256 4.52 9.43 -16.24
C PHE A 256 3.39 10.45 -15.96
N ASP A 257 3.68 11.73 -16.10
CA ASP A 257 2.78 12.82 -15.68
C ASP A 257 1.56 12.97 -16.60
N THR A 258 1.78 12.88 -17.92
CA THR A 258 0.73 13.11 -18.92
C THR A 258 -0.07 11.85 -19.25
N TYR A 259 0.61 10.72 -19.34
CA TYR A 259 -0.01 9.46 -19.77
C TYR A 259 -0.22 8.47 -18.64
N GLY A 260 0.24 8.79 -17.43
CA GLY A 260 0.18 7.90 -16.28
C GLY A 260 0.97 6.61 -16.46
N PHE A 261 1.98 6.65 -17.32
CA PHE A 261 2.85 5.52 -17.63
C PHE A 261 3.93 5.39 -16.56
N PRO A 262 3.95 4.33 -15.74
CA PRO A 262 4.85 4.25 -14.60
C PRO A 262 6.33 4.24 -15.01
N LEU A 263 7.20 4.87 -14.20
CA LEU A 263 8.64 4.92 -14.48
C LEU A 263 9.26 3.52 -14.57
N ASP A 264 8.93 2.64 -13.64
CA ASP A 264 9.44 1.28 -13.59
C ASP A 264 9.06 0.45 -14.83
N LEU A 265 7.92 0.72 -15.44
CA LEU A 265 7.56 0.13 -16.73
C LEU A 265 8.37 0.75 -17.88
N THR A 266 8.60 2.06 -17.84
CA THR A 266 9.48 2.74 -18.80
C THR A 266 10.90 2.14 -18.76
N GLU A 267 11.44 1.96 -17.56
CA GLU A 267 12.76 1.36 -17.33
C GLU A 267 12.85 -0.09 -17.81
N LEU A 268 11.82 -0.89 -17.52
CA LEU A 268 11.75 -2.29 -17.95
C LEU A 268 11.79 -2.37 -19.48
N ILE A 269 10.93 -1.63 -20.17
CA ILE A 269 10.87 -1.65 -21.64
C ILE A 269 12.17 -1.11 -22.23
N CYS A 270 12.74 -0.04 -21.66
CA CYS A 270 14.03 0.48 -22.08
C CYS A 270 15.12 -0.58 -21.98
N ARG A 271 15.23 -1.24 -20.83
CA ARG A 271 16.23 -2.28 -20.56
C ARG A 271 16.09 -3.48 -21.52
N GLU A 272 14.88 -3.95 -21.77
CA GLU A 272 14.60 -5.04 -22.72
C GLU A 272 15.04 -4.69 -24.15
N ASN A 273 15.08 -3.41 -24.50
CA ASN A 273 15.51 -2.91 -25.78
C ASN A 273 16.96 -2.39 -25.81
N GLY A 274 17.73 -2.57 -24.73
CA GLY A 274 19.12 -2.15 -24.62
C GLY A 274 19.31 -0.66 -24.33
N PHE A 275 18.31 -0.02 -23.72
CA PHE A 275 18.34 1.37 -23.29
C PHE A 275 18.34 1.49 -21.76
N THR A 276 18.77 2.65 -21.27
CA THR A 276 18.61 3.08 -19.87
C THR A 276 17.74 4.33 -19.81
N VAL A 277 17.31 4.72 -18.61
CA VAL A 277 16.58 5.98 -18.35
C VAL A 277 17.42 6.89 -17.48
N ASP A 278 17.36 8.19 -17.70
CA ASP A 278 17.96 9.17 -16.79
C ASP A 278 17.03 9.39 -15.59
N GLU A 279 17.23 8.54 -14.58
CA GLU A 279 16.46 8.61 -13.33
C GLU A 279 16.73 9.89 -12.53
N ALA A 280 17.93 10.44 -12.59
CA ALA A 280 18.30 11.66 -11.86
C ALA A 280 17.51 12.86 -12.41
N GLU A 281 17.42 12.98 -13.73
CA GLU A 281 16.64 14.03 -14.38
C GLU A 281 15.12 13.81 -14.18
N PHE A 282 14.64 12.57 -14.27
CA PHE A 282 13.25 12.24 -13.94
C PHE A 282 12.88 12.67 -12.52
N ASN A 283 13.72 12.34 -11.54
CA ASN A 283 13.50 12.70 -10.14
C ASN A 283 13.50 14.21 -9.92
N ALA A 284 14.32 14.96 -10.66
CA ALA A 284 14.34 16.42 -10.63
C ALA A 284 13.01 17.01 -11.12
N GLU A 285 12.43 16.49 -12.22
CA GLU A 285 11.12 16.91 -12.72
C GLU A 285 9.98 16.51 -11.76
N MET A 286 10.07 15.31 -11.18
CA MET A 286 9.13 14.87 -10.15
C MET A 286 9.14 15.78 -8.93
N GLN A 287 10.32 16.23 -8.49
CA GLN A 287 10.42 17.16 -7.37
C GLN A 287 9.80 18.51 -7.70
N LYS A 288 10.04 19.04 -8.90
CA LYS A 288 9.40 20.28 -9.37
C LYS A 288 7.86 20.18 -9.37
N GLN A 289 7.32 19.02 -9.77
CA GLN A 289 5.88 18.78 -9.74
C GLN A 289 5.34 18.73 -8.30
N LYS A 290 6.04 18.04 -7.38
CA LYS A 290 5.68 17.97 -5.96
C LYS A 290 5.69 19.36 -5.31
N ASP A 291 6.68 20.18 -5.61
CA ASP A 291 6.78 21.53 -5.07
C ASP A 291 5.66 22.44 -5.59
N ARG A 292 5.32 22.32 -6.87
CA ARG A 292 4.13 22.99 -7.44
C ARG A 292 2.84 22.55 -6.75
N ALA A 293 2.67 21.25 -6.51
CA ALA A 293 1.50 20.69 -5.83
C ALA A 293 1.44 21.14 -4.36
N ARG A 294 2.56 21.18 -3.65
CA ARG A 294 2.65 21.71 -2.27
C ARG A 294 2.28 23.17 -2.20
N ASN A 295 2.84 24.00 -3.10
CA ASN A 295 2.54 25.43 -3.15
C ASN A 295 1.08 25.71 -3.52
N ALA A 296 0.48 24.89 -4.36
CA ALA A 296 -0.95 24.94 -4.70
C ALA A 296 -1.86 24.42 -3.57
N ALA A 297 -1.34 23.50 -2.74
CA ALA A 297 -2.05 22.89 -1.62
C ALA A 297 -1.71 23.53 -0.27
N ALA A 298 -0.94 24.63 -0.24
CA ALA A 298 -0.69 25.41 0.96
C ALA A 298 -2.02 26.01 1.46
N VAL A 299 -2.81 25.19 2.10
CA VAL A 299 -3.88 25.62 3.00
C VAL A 299 -3.13 26.19 4.21
N GLU A 300 -3.32 27.46 4.48
CA GLU A 300 -2.95 28.05 5.76
C GLU A 300 -3.59 27.18 6.85
N ASN A 301 -2.76 26.41 7.57
CA ASN A 301 -3.18 25.82 8.81
C ASN A 301 -3.32 26.98 9.80
N SER A 302 -4.50 27.61 9.79
CA SER A 302 -4.87 28.54 10.84
C SER A 302 -4.95 27.80 12.16
N ASP A 303 -4.51 28.43 13.24
CA ASP A 303 -4.70 27.94 14.60
C ASP A 303 -6.20 27.65 14.84
N TRP A 304 -6.47 26.71 15.74
CA TRP A 304 -7.83 26.37 16.13
C TRP A 304 -8.62 27.63 16.54
N VAL A 305 -9.73 27.86 15.90
CA VAL A 305 -10.66 28.92 16.32
C VAL A 305 -11.46 28.39 17.50
N ILE A 306 -11.17 28.89 18.70
CA ILE A 306 -11.94 28.53 19.90
C ILE A 306 -13.32 29.20 19.80
N LEU A 307 -14.34 28.40 19.64
CA LEU A 307 -15.72 28.86 19.58
C LEU A 307 -16.35 28.98 20.95
N ARG A 308 -15.97 28.12 21.90
CA ARG A 308 -16.46 28.11 23.26
C ARG A 308 -15.46 27.42 24.18
N GLU A 309 -15.23 28.00 25.34
CA GLU A 309 -14.48 27.33 26.42
C GLU A 309 -15.41 26.39 27.18
N ALA A 310 -15.14 25.10 27.15
CA ALA A 310 -15.80 24.07 27.92
C ALA A 310 -14.90 22.82 28.05
N GLU A 311 -15.13 22.04 29.09
CA GLU A 311 -14.46 20.76 29.22
C GLU A 311 -14.97 19.77 28.17
N GLN A 312 -14.04 18.99 27.62
CA GLN A 312 -14.36 17.92 26.69
C GLN A 312 -14.53 16.62 27.47
N GLN A 313 -15.62 15.92 27.20
CA GLN A 313 -15.86 14.58 27.73
C GLN A 313 -15.96 13.58 26.56
N PHE A 314 -15.16 12.55 26.61
CA PHE A 314 -15.25 11.46 25.65
C PHE A 314 -16.35 10.48 26.08
N VAL A 315 -17.31 10.24 25.20
CA VAL A 315 -18.48 9.38 25.47
C VAL A 315 -18.58 8.19 24.50
N GLY A 316 -17.61 8.03 23.60
CA GLY A 316 -17.65 7.04 22.51
C GLY A 316 -17.55 5.58 22.94
N TYR A 317 -17.23 5.28 24.20
CA TYR A 317 -17.32 3.92 24.73
C TYR A 317 -18.74 3.52 25.17
N ASP A 318 -19.59 4.53 25.47
CA ASP A 318 -20.93 4.31 26.00
C ASP A 318 -22.01 4.54 24.93
N TYR A 319 -21.73 5.39 23.93
CA TYR A 319 -22.68 5.81 22.92
C TYR A 319 -22.07 5.80 21.51
N THR A 320 -22.81 5.27 20.55
CA THR A 320 -22.45 5.32 19.11
C THR A 320 -22.93 6.61 18.43
N GLU A 321 -23.93 7.28 19.02
CA GLU A 321 -24.46 8.56 18.59
C GLU A 321 -24.67 9.45 19.81
N TYR A 322 -24.26 10.73 19.73
CA TYR A 322 -24.40 11.69 20.82
C TYR A 322 -24.52 13.11 20.31
N GLU A 323 -25.45 13.88 20.87
CA GLU A 323 -25.55 15.32 20.56
C GLU A 323 -24.40 16.06 21.24
N CYS A 324 -23.59 16.78 20.42
CA CYS A 324 -22.45 17.51 20.93
C CYS A 324 -22.38 18.95 20.35
N HIS A 325 -21.60 19.78 21.00
CA HIS A 325 -21.28 21.11 20.51
C HIS A 325 -19.82 21.17 20.08
N ILE A 326 -19.57 21.80 18.92
CA ILE A 326 -18.19 22.03 18.45
C ILE A 326 -17.62 23.16 19.31
N LEU A 327 -16.46 22.91 19.93
CA LEU A 327 -15.77 23.85 20.80
C LEU A 327 -14.64 24.57 20.09
N ARG A 328 -14.05 23.98 19.07
CA ARG A 328 -12.90 24.49 18.29
C ARG A 328 -12.71 23.77 16.96
#